data_9c4ac91235eac8739b1af6bdd939b255
#
_entry.id   9c4ac91235eac8739b1af6bdd939b255
#
_cell.length_a   1.000
_cell.length_b   1.000
_cell.length_c   1.000
_cell.angle_alpha   90.00
_cell.angle_beta   90.00
_cell.angle_gamma   90.00
#
_symmetry.space_group_name_H-M   'P 1'
#
loop_
_entity.id
_entity.type
_entity.pdbx_description
1 polymer ?
#
loop_
_entity_poly.entity_id
_entity_poly.type
_entity_poly.pdbx_seq_one_letter_code
_entity_poly.pdbx_strand_id
1 'polypeptide(L)'
;MRMAAAPGRGPISGGRVRQDLPPVEHEPGAAAARLLAPEGASLPPEEGPGGAGGLQKGGLAEQVAAIAAQHPDKRIELWFSDEARVGNKGRVCHRWWRRGERPPGVQQLGYLWAYIFTAIRPATGEDVTLVLPTVNTAAMQVFLDHVAASRTADAHLVMVLDGAGWHVSRDLVVPPGISLVVLPPYSPELNPVERVWLYLRERFLSLRLLHSTHAIIDACCDAWMRLVAEPGRIRSLCSYPWIEKVAS
;
A
#
# COMPACT_ATOMS: atom_id res chain seq x y z
N MET A 1 42.03 -17.79 39.57
CA MET A 1 40.97 -17.11 40.33
C MET A 1 39.63 -17.56 39.72
N ARG A 2 38.96 -18.48 40.44
CA ARG A 2 37.72 -19.12 40.01
C ARG A 2 36.55 -18.21 40.31
N MET A 3 35.66 -17.95 39.35
CA MET A 3 34.35 -17.33 39.56
C MET A 3 33.28 -18.41 39.63
N ALA A 4 32.51 -18.36 40.69
CA ALA A 4 31.46 -19.30 41.05
C ALA A 4 30.19 -19.06 40.18
N ALA A 5 29.52 -20.17 39.82
CA ALA A 5 28.23 -20.17 39.15
C ALA A 5 27.10 -19.98 40.19
N ALA A 6 26.11 -19.14 39.83
CA ALA A 6 24.88 -18.99 40.60
C ALA A 6 23.80 -20.03 40.17
N PRO A 7 22.91 -20.46 41.08
CA PRO A 7 22.00 -21.57 40.84
C PRO A 7 20.78 -21.19 40.00
N GLY A 8 20.32 -22.19 39.22
CA GLY A 8 19.18 -22.08 38.32
C GLY A 8 17.84 -21.86 39.01
N ARG A 9 16.98 -21.09 38.36
CA ARG A 9 15.56 -21.00 38.70
C ARG A 9 14.79 -22.05 37.86
N GLY A 10 14.00 -22.86 38.54
CA GLY A 10 13.16 -23.89 37.97
C GLY A 10 11.99 -23.33 37.11
N PRO A 11 11.29 -24.21 36.38
CA PRO A 11 10.25 -23.82 35.44
C PRO A 11 8.99 -23.33 36.12
N ILE A 12 8.51 -22.15 35.70
CA ILE A 12 7.21 -21.63 36.12
C ILE A 12 6.14 -22.39 35.32
N SER A 13 5.29 -23.13 36.00
CA SER A 13 4.12 -23.80 35.43
C SER A 13 3.12 -22.77 34.90
N GLY A 14 3.00 -22.66 33.59
CA GLY A 14 1.96 -21.87 32.90
C GLY A 14 0.60 -22.56 33.08
N GLY A 15 -0.24 -22.02 33.94
CA GLY A 15 -1.64 -22.39 34.02
C GLY A 15 -2.36 -21.99 32.74
N ARG A 16 -2.84 -22.99 31.96
CA ARG A 16 -3.81 -22.80 30.90
C ARG A 16 -5.15 -22.42 31.52
N VAL A 17 -5.55 -21.17 31.36
CA VAL A 17 -6.95 -20.78 31.54
C VAL A 17 -7.71 -21.26 30.29
N ARG A 18 -8.40 -22.39 30.42
CA ARG A 18 -9.45 -22.80 29.49
C ARG A 18 -10.64 -21.88 29.76
N GLN A 19 -11.00 -21.01 28.84
CA GLN A 19 -12.32 -20.44 28.77
C GLN A 19 -13.22 -21.48 28.10
N ASP A 20 -14.06 -22.11 28.88
CA ASP A 20 -15.13 -22.98 28.39
C ASP A 20 -16.19 -22.08 27.75
N LEU A 21 -16.17 -22.01 26.43
CA LEU A 21 -17.29 -21.49 25.63
C LEU A 21 -18.34 -22.62 25.57
N PRO A 22 -19.64 -22.28 25.76
CA PRO A 22 -20.69 -23.28 25.65
C PRO A 22 -20.76 -23.83 24.24
N PRO A 23 -21.14 -25.10 24.02
CA PRO A 23 -21.26 -25.71 22.71
C PRO A 23 -22.30 -24.96 21.88
N VAL A 24 -21.95 -24.61 20.67
CA VAL A 24 -22.89 -24.07 19.68
C VAL A 24 -23.73 -25.24 19.17
N GLU A 25 -24.98 -25.31 19.58
CA GLU A 25 -25.94 -26.28 19.05
C GLU A 25 -26.15 -26.01 17.56
N HIS A 26 -25.77 -26.95 16.72
CA HIS A 26 -26.10 -26.99 15.31
C HIS A 26 -27.55 -27.46 15.16
N GLU A 27 -28.45 -26.53 14.90
CA GLU A 27 -29.76 -26.90 14.34
C GLU A 27 -29.61 -27.31 12.86
N PRO A 28 -30.03 -28.52 12.48
CA PRO A 28 -30.09 -28.92 11.08
C PRO A 28 -31.41 -28.42 10.46
N GLY A 29 -31.36 -27.36 9.69
CA GLY A 29 -32.55 -26.88 9.00
C GLY A 29 -32.58 -25.44 8.54
N ALA A 30 -31.46 -24.82 8.27
CA ALA A 30 -31.45 -23.53 7.61
C ALA A 30 -31.37 -23.70 6.09
N ALA A 31 -32.47 -23.40 5.40
CA ALA A 31 -32.51 -23.25 3.95
C ALA A 31 -31.34 -22.38 3.49
N ALA A 32 -30.65 -22.81 2.43
CA ALA A 32 -29.50 -22.13 1.86
C ALA A 32 -29.81 -20.64 1.64
N ALA A 33 -29.29 -19.80 2.52
CA ALA A 33 -29.43 -18.36 2.40
C ALA A 33 -28.70 -17.92 1.12
N ARG A 34 -29.42 -17.44 0.14
CA ARG A 34 -28.89 -16.90 -1.10
C ARG A 34 -28.02 -15.69 -0.77
N LEU A 35 -26.72 -15.86 -0.77
CA LEU A 35 -25.74 -14.78 -0.69
C LEU A 35 -25.81 -14.00 -2.00
N LEU A 36 -26.31 -12.78 -1.94
CA LEU A 36 -26.32 -11.84 -3.06
C LEU A 36 -25.21 -10.82 -2.85
N ALA A 37 -24.57 -10.42 -3.94
CA ALA A 37 -23.67 -9.28 -3.94
C ALA A 37 -24.42 -8.03 -3.42
N PRO A 38 -23.76 -7.11 -2.68
CA PRO A 38 -24.41 -5.87 -2.27
C PRO A 38 -24.88 -5.11 -3.53
N GLU A 39 -26.17 -4.81 -3.58
CA GLU A 39 -26.71 -3.90 -4.59
C GLU A 39 -26.06 -2.54 -4.37
N GLY A 40 -25.32 -2.05 -5.38
CA GLY A 40 -24.56 -0.79 -5.32
C GLY A 40 -23.03 -0.91 -5.39
N ALA A 41 -22.48 -2.12 -5.45
CA ALA A 41 -21.11 -2.29 -5.95
C ALA A 41 -21.16 -2.18 -7.49
N SER A 42 -21.39 -0.95 -8.00
CA SER A 42 -21.00 -0.65 -9.38
C SER A 42 -19.49 -0.79 -9.43
N LEU A 43 -18.99 -1.74 -10.19
CA LEU A 43 -17.65 -1.67 -10.74
C LEU A 43 -17.49 -0.26 -11.31
N PRO A 44 -16.37 0.42 -11.09
CA PRO A 44 -16.13 1.68 -11.79
C PRO A 44 -16.40 1.42 -13.28
N PRO A 45 -17.08 2.32 -14.00
CA PRO A 45 -17.42 2.12 -15.39
C PRO A 45 -16.14 1.76 -16.14
N GLU A 46 -16.21 0.68 -16.95
CA GLU A 46 -15.19 0.43 -17.94
C GLU A 46 -15.07 1.70 -18.77
N GLU A 47 -13.89 2.32 -18.75
CA GLU A 47 -13.61 3.53 -19.51
C GLU A 47 -13.93 3.25 -20.98
N GLY A 48 -14.97 3.89 -21.48
CA GLY A 48 -15.27 3.90 -22.92
C GLY A 48 -14.10 4.54 -23.68
N PRO A 49 -13.84 4.13 -24.93
CA PRO A 49 -12.75 4.66 -25.72
C PRO A 49 -13.05 6.11 -26.09
N GLY A 50 -12.47 7.09 -25.38
CA GLY A 50 -12.55 8.49 -25.81
C GLY A 50 -12.74 9.55 -24.72
N GLY A 51 -11.97 9.51 -23.66
CA GLY A 51 -11.90 10.62 -22.70
C GLY A 51 -10.47 11.15 -22.55
N ALA A 52 -10.30 12.28 -21.91
CA ALA A 52 -9.05 13.03 -21.67
C ALA A 52 -7.79 12.20 -21.28
N GLY A 53 -7.96 10.93 -20.90
CA GLY A 53 -6.90 9.99 -20.56
C GLY A 53 -5.93 9.64 -21.71
N GLY A 54 -6.31 9.82 -22.97
CA GLY A 54 -5.42 9.54 -24.11
C GLY A 54 -4.26 10.52 -24.25
N LEU A 55 -4.51 11.82 -24.04
CA LEU A 55 -3.47 12.85 -24.10
C LEU A 55 -2.50 12.79 -22.91
N GLN A 56 -3.01 12.41 -21.73
CA GLN A 56 -2.21 12.33 -20.50
C GLN A 56 -1.24 11.13 -20.51
N LYS A 57 -1.66 10.01 -21.08
CA LYS A 57 -0.83 8.80 -21.22
C LYS A 57 0.28 8.97 -22.25
N GLY A 58 0.03 9.72 -23.33
CA GLY A 58 1.04 10.11 -24.32
C GLY A 58 2.13 10.98 -23.72
N GLY A 59 1.75 12.01 -22.94
CA GLY A 59 2.70 12.90 -22.29
C GLY A 59 3.65 12.23 -21.30
N LEU A 60 3.23 11.16 -20.61
CA LEU A 60 4.13 10.39 -19.74
C LEU A 60 5.19 9.63 -20.56
N ALA A 61 4.80 9.00 -21.66
CA ALA A 61 5.74 8.28 -22.52
C ALA A 61 6.82 9.22 -23.10
N GLU A 62 6.42 10.41 -23.53
CA GLU A 62 7.35 11.44 -24.03
C GLU A 62 8.34 11.90 -22.95
N GLN A 63 7.87 12.11 -21.71
CA GLN A 63 8.73 12.49 -20.59
C GLN A 63 9.72 11.39 -20.23
N VAL A 64 9.26 10.13 -20.18
CA VAL A 64 10.14 8.97 -19.92
C VAL A 64 11.19 8.85 -21.03
N ALA A 65 10.81 8.99 -22.30
CA ALA A 65 11.74 8.96 -23.42
C ALA A 65 12.77 10.11 -23.38
N ALA A 66 12.34 11.31 -22.99
CA ALA A 66 13.24 12.45 -22.83
C ALA A 66 14.26 12.23 -21.71
N ILE A 67 13.86 11.63 -20.57
CA ILE A 67 14.76 11.25 -19.48
C ILE A 67 15.71 10.15 -19.95
N ALA A 68 15.22 9.14 -20.67
CA ALA A 68 16.05 8.07 -21.22
C ALA A 68 17.16 8.61 -22.14
N ALA A 69 16.85 9.58 -22.98
CA ALA A 69 17.81 10.23 -23.85
C ALA A 69 18.90 11.01 -23.09
N GLN A 70 18.62 11.48 -21.87
CA GLN A 70 19.60 12.16 -21.00
C GLN A 70 20.52 11.16 -20.27
N HIS A 71 20.13 9.90 -20.21
CA HIS A 71 20.85 8.85 -19.50
C HIS A 71 21.10 7.60 -20.36
N PRO A 72 21.79 7.75 -21.54
CA PRO A 72 21.93 6.66 -22.53
C PRO A 72 22.68 5.44 -21.99
N ASP A 73 23.54 5.63 -20.97
CA ASP A 73 24.34 4.55 -20.35
C ASP A 73 23.64 3.89 -19.16
N LYS A 74 22.36 4.25 -18.88
CA LYS A 74 21.61 3.73 -17.75
C LYS A 74 20.42 2.90 -18.21
N ARG A 75 20.11 1.88 -17.45
CA ARG A 75 18.88 1.13 -17.59
C ARG A 75 17.74 1.93 -16.94
N ILE A 76 16.81 2.39 -17.74
CA ILE A 76 15.65 3.17 -17.26
C ILE A 76 14.66 2.24 -16.60
N GLU A 77 14.25 2.59 -15.38
CA GLU A 77 13.23 1.89 -14.62
C GLU A 77 12.06 2.81 -14.30
N LEU A 78 10.87 2.42 -14.73
CA LEU A 78 9.65 3.17 -14.45
C LEU A 78 9.06 2.68 -13.11
N TRP A 79 8.98 3.61 -12.15
CA TRP A 79 8.44 3.40 -10.82
C TRP A 79 7.26 4.33 -10.57
N PHE A 80 6.30 3.89 -9.78
CA PHE A 80 5.16 4.70 -9.34
C PHE A 80 5.18 4.82 -7.82
N SER A 81 5.02 6.04 -7.34
CA SER A 81 5.05 6.34 -5.91
C SER A 81 3.75 6.97 -5.45
N ASP A 82 3.38 6.69 -4.20
CA ASP A 82 2.21 7.26 -3.54
C ASP A 82 2.30 7.09 -2.02
N GLU A 83 1.49 7.85 -1.27
CA GLU A 83 1.36 7.76 0.17
C GLU A 83 -0.07 7.42 0.60
N ALA A 84 -0.19 6.40 1.46
CA ALA A 84 -1.46 6.08 2.08
C ALA A 84 -1.49 6.49 3.55
N ARG A 85 -2.49 7.30 3.92
CA ARG A 85 -2.79 7.57 5.32
C ARG A 85 -3.59 6.42 5.93
N VAL A 86 -3.08 5.86 7.01
CA VAL A 86 -3.75 4.84 7.83
C VAL A 86 -3.96 5.38 9.24
N GLY A 87 -5.13 5.17 9.80
CA GLY A 87 -5.46 5.72 11.11
C GLY A 87 -6.45 4.87 11.90
N ASN A 88 -6.66 5.27 13.15
CA ASN A 88 -7.61 4.62 14.02
C ASN A 88 -9.07 5.02 13.77
N LYS A 89 -9.33 6.04 12.95
CA LYS A 89 -10.67 6.30 12.42
C LYS A 89 -10.97 5.27 11.32
N GLY A 90 -11.56 4.15 11.74
CA GLY A 90 -11.84 3.02 10.86
C GLY A 90 -12.66 3.42 9.63
N ARG A 91 -12.32 2.84 8.48
CA ARG A 91 -13.07 3.01 7.23
C ARG A 91 -14.20 1.98 7.16
N VAL A 92 -15.34 2.40 6.64
CA VAL A 92 -16.43 1.47 6.28
C VAL A 92 -15.95 0.63 5.09
N CYS A 93 -16.07 -0.69 5.19
CA CYS A 93 -15.76 -1.62 4.11
C CYS A 93 -17.02 -2.39 3.69
N HIS A 94 -17.08 -2.82 2.45
CA HIS A 94 -18.14 -3.70 1.97
C HIS A 94 -17.91 -5.12 2.50
N ARG A 95 -19.00 -5.76 2.95
CA ARG A 95 -18.97 -7.14 3.44
C ARG A 95 -20.15 -7.93 2.89
N TRP A 96 -19.93 -9.18 2.59
CA TRP A 96 -20.99 -10.13 2.36
C TRP A 96 -21.75 -10.37 3.67
N TRP A 97 -23.05 -10.16 3.67
CA TRP A 97 -23.92 -10.33 4.81
C TRP A 97 -25.31 -10.81 4.38
N ARG A 98 -26.15 -11.18 5.36
CA ARG A 98 -27.53 -11.56 5.10
C ARG A 98 -28.32 -10.41 4.49
N ARG A 99 -29.10 -10.71 3.46
CA ARG A 99 -29.96 -9.69 2.81
C ARG A 99 -30.93 -9.07 3.82
N GLY A 100 -31.04 -7.75 3.86
CA GLY A 100 -31.92 -6.99 4.74
C GLY A 100 -31.34 -6.69 6.13
N GLU A 101 -30.16 -7.23 6.46
CA GLU A 101 -29.49 -6.95 7.73
C GLU A 101 -28.25 -6.07 7.52
N ARG A 102 -27.91 -5.23 8.49
CA ARG A 102 -26.62 -4.53 8.48
C ARG A 102 -25.54 -5.40 9.11
N PRO A 103 -24.40 -5.58 8.44
CA PRO A 103 -23.29 -6.32 9.03
C PRO A 103 -22.78 -5.60 10.29
N PRO A 104 -22.50 -6.32 11.39
CA PRO A 104 -21.86 -5.72 12.54
C PRO A 104 -20.44 -5.27 12.16
N GLY A 105 -20.05 -4.09 12.62
CA GLY A 105 -18.73 -3.52 12.40
C GLY A 105 -18.25 -2.78 13.63
N VAL A 106 -16.95 -2.86 13.89
CA VAL A 106 -16.29 -2.07 14.93
C VAL A 106 -15.72 -0.83 14.27
N GLN A 107 -16.06 0.34 14.82
CA GLN A 107 -15.51 1.61 14.36
C GLN A 107 -14.89 2.35 15.53
N GLN A 108 -13.65 2.78 15.36
CA GLN A 108 -12.98 3.65 16.30
C GLN A 108 -13.02 5.09 15.77
N LEU A 109 -13.33 6.02 16.67
CA LEU A 109 -13.40 7.46 16.38
C LEU A 109 -12.17 8.14 16.98
N GLY A 110 -11.01 8.00 16.36
CA GLY A 110 -9.77 8.60 16.81
C GLY A 110 -9.08 9.42 15.73
N TYR A 111 -8.01 10.14 16.11
CA TYR A 111 -7.27 11.05 15.23
C TYR A 111 -5.77 10.72 15.20
N LEU A 112 -5.42 9.45 15.42
CA LEU A 112 -4.05 8.98 15.29
C LEU A 112 -3.83 8.43 13.88
N TRP A 113 -2.67 8.75 13.31
CA TRP A 113 -2.33 8.42 11.94
C TRP A 113 -0.89 7.93 11.81
N ALA A 114 -0.63 7.13 10.80
CA ALA A 114 0.67 6.88 10.21
C ALA A 114 0.51 6.88 8.68
N TYR A 115 1.62 6.93 7.97
CA TYR A 115 1.64 7.01 6.51
C TYR A 115 2.53 5.90 5.96
N ILE A 116 2.03 5.18 4.97
CA ILE A 116 2.81 4.24 4.19
C ILE A 116 3.27 4.98 2.94
N PHE A 117 4.58 5.14 2.78
CA PHE A 117 5.21 5.63 1.56
C PHE A 117 5.64 4.42 0.76
N THR A 118 5.34 4.36 -0.52
CA THR A 118 5.85 3.28 -1.36
C THR A 118 6.22 3.77 -2.75
N ALA A 119 7.23 3.14 -3.32
CA ALA A 119 7.55 3.18 -4.73
C ALA A 119 7.52 1.75 -5.26
N ILE A 120 6.83 1.53 -6.37
CA ILE A 120 6.61 0.21 -6.97
C ILE A 120 7.03 0.24 -8.43
N ARG A 121 7.76 -0.77 -8.87
CA ARG A 121 8.06 -1.04 -10.27
C ARG A 121 7.06 -2.05 -10.83
N PRO A 122 6.06 -1.63 -11.63
CA PRO A 122 5.00 -2.52 -12.10
C PRO A 122 5.49 -3.71 -12.92
N ALA A 123 6.58 -3.53 -13.66
CA ALA A 123 7.13 -4.57 -14.54
C ALA A 123 7.59 -5.83 -13.78
N THR A 124 8.13 -5.65 -12.59
CA THR A 124 8.69 -6.73 -11.76
C THR A 124 7.89 -7.00 -10.50
N GLY A 125 7.22 -5.99 -9.97
CA GLY A 125 6.57 -6.00 -8.65
C GLY A 125 7.56 -5.71 -7.52
N GLU A 126 8.77 -5.24 -7.84
CA GLU A 126 9.72 -4.71 -6.86
C GLU A 126 9.13 -3.49 -6.17
N ASP A 127 9.39 -3.36 -4.86
CA ASP A 127 8.92 -2.25 -4.06
C ASP A 127 9.97 -1.74 -3.08
N VAL A 128 9.85 -0.47 -2.75
CA VAL A 128 10.57 0.17 -1.64
C VAL A 128 9.52 0.86 -0.81
N THR A 129 9.44 0.51 0.48
CA THR A 129 8.34 0.98 1.33
C THR A 129 8.83 1.37 2.71
N LEU A 130 8.33 2.51 3.20
CA LEU A 130 8.53 2.99 4.57
C LEU A 130 7.19 3.30 5.24
N VAL A 131 7.11 3.07 6.54
CA VAL A 131 5.98 3.52 7.37
C VAL A 131 6.47 4.63 8.28
N LEU A 132 5.91 5.83 8.11
CA LEU A 132 6.34 7.04 8.82
C LEU A 132 5.18 7.65 9.61
N PRO A 133 5.44 8.31 10.73
CA PRO A 133 4.38 8.93 11.56
C PRO A 133 3.82 10.22 10.94
N THR A 134 4.50 10.82 9.97
CA THR A 134 4.15 12.10 9.36
C THR A 134 4.29 12.05 7.85
N VAL A 135 3.61 12.98 7.16
CA VAL A 135 3.79 13.26 5.73
C VAL A 135 4.13 14.74 5.56
N ASN A 136 5.33 15.01 5.09
CA ASN A 136 5.85 16.34 4.80
C ASN A 136 7.12 16.21 3.93
N THR A 137 7.72 17.33 3.54
CA THR A 137 8.95 17.34 2.72
C THR A 137 10.11 16.58 3.36
N ALA A 138 10.29 16.69 4.68
CA ALA A 138 11.36 15.95 5.38
C ALA A 138 11.14 14.43 5.36
N ALA A 139 9.90 13.97 5.55
CA ALA A 139 9.54 12.56 5.43
C ALA A 139 9.74 12.05 3.99
N MET A 140 9.35 12.86 2.99
CA MET A 140 9.58 12.53 1.58
C MET A 140 11.08 12.47 1.25
N GLN A 141 11.91 13.35 1.83
CA GLN A 141 13.36 13.29 1.67
C GLN A 141 13.94 11.98 2.20
N VAL A 142 13.55 11.58 3.42
CA VAL A 142 13.97 10.29 4.00
C VAL A 142 13.56 9.12 3.09
N PHE A 143 12.35 9.17 2.53
CA PHE A 143 11.88 8.14 1.62
C PHE A 143 12.67 8.10 0.32
N LEU A 144 12.92 9.25 -0.34
CA LEU A 144 13.75 9.32 -1.56
C LEU A 144 15.17 8.85 -1.35
N ASP A 145 15.79 9.20 -0.22
CA ASP A 145 17.14 8.75 0.15
C ASP A 145 17.18 7.23 0.31
N HIS A 146 16.11 6.65 0.89
CA HIS A 146 15.98 5.20 1.03
C HIS A 146 15.82 4.50 -0.32
N VAL A 147 14.98 5.04 -1.21
CA VAL A 147 14.84 4.55 -2.59
C VAL A 147 16.16 4.63 -3.34
N ALA A 148 16.88 5.75 -3.22
CA ALA A 148 18.19 5.93 -3.85
C ALA A 148 19.22 4.91 -3.37
N ALA A 149 19.22 4.59 -2.08
CA ALA A 149 20.11 3.60 -1.48
C ALA A 149 19.82 2.15 -1.92
N SER A 150 18.57 1.85 -2.26
CA SER A 150 18.15 0.52 -2.75
C SER A 150 18.41 0.30 -4.24
N ARG A 151 18.68 1.36 -4.99
CA ARG A 151 18.90 1.37 -6.44
C ARG A 151 20.23 0.70 -6.81
N THR A 152 20.27 -0.02 -7.94
CA THR A 152 21.52 -0.47 -8.56
C THR A 152 22.21 0.67 -9.29
N ALA A 153 23.54 0.65 -9.34
CA ALA A 153 24.33 1.74 -9.91
C ALA A 153 24.12 1.94 -11.43
N ASP A 154 23.74 0.89 -12.14
CA ASP A 154 23.44 0.88 -13.57
C ASP A 154 22.04 1.38 -13.91
N ALA A 155 21.13 1.50 -12.91
CA ALA A 155 19.75 1.94 -13.12
C ALA A 155 19.59 3.44 -12.90
N HIS A 156 18.67 4.05 -13.69
CA HIS A 156 18.11 5.36 -13.45
C HIS A 156 16.59 5.22 -13.27
N LEU A 157 16.09 5.65 -12.13
CA LEU A 157 14.68 5.51 -11.77
C LEU A 157 13.90 6.72 -12.27
N VAL A 158 12.88 6.48 -13.07
CA VAL A 158 11.85 7.48 -13.40
C VAL A 158 10.68 7.22 -12.45
N MET A 159 10.58 8.07 -11.42
CA MET A 159 9.55 7.94 -10.40
C MET A 159 8.38 8.84 -10.70
N VAL A 160 7.24 8.23 -10.98
CA VAL A 160 5.96 8.90 -11.25
C VAL A 160 5.20 9.04 -9.93
N LEU A 161 4.73 10.26 -9.64
CA LEU A 161 4.03 10.58 -8.39
C LEU A 161 2.99 11.68 -8.64
N ASP A 162 2.12 11.94 -7.69
CA ASP A 162 1.17 13.03 -7.77
C ASP A 162 1.82 14.41 -7.47
N GLY A 163 1.03 15.48 -7.62
CA GLY A 163 1.46 16.85 -7.38
C GLY A 163 1.28 17.33 -5.94
N ALA A 164 1.39 16.47 -4.93
CA ALA A 164 1.31 16.90 -3.54
C ALA A 164 2.40 17.92 -3.19
N GLY A 165 2.11 18.85 -2.28
CA GLY A 165 3.00 19.97 -1.97
C GLY A 165 4.41 19.56 -1.51
N TRP A 166 4.55 18.42 -0.85
CA TRP A 166 5.84 17.88 -0.41
C TRP A 166 6.64 17.23 -1.54
N HIS A 167 6.00 16.84 -2.67
CA HIS A 167 6.66 16.32 -3.86
C HIS A 167 7.29 17.41 -4.72
N VAL A 168 6.69 18.60 -4.71
CA VAL A 168 7.11 19.75 -5.53
C VAL A 168 7.75 20.86 -4.69
N SER A 169 8.06 20.60 -3.44
CA SER A 169 8.73 21.55 -2.53
C SER A 169 10.11 21.90 -3.06
N ARG A 170 10.49 23.19 -2.92
CA ARG A 170 11.84 23.67 -3.26
C ARG A 170 12.91 23.13 -2.29
N ASP A 171 12.50 22.69 -1.11
CA ASP A 171 13.39 22.12 -0.10
C ASP A 171 13.65 20.63 -0.32
N LEU A 172 12.93 19.99 -1.27
CA LEU A 172 13.15 18.59 -1.61
C LEU A 172 14.36 18.46 -2.52
N VAL A 173 15.35 17.68 -2.06
CA VAL A 173 16.55 17.37 -2.85
C VAL A 173 16.40 15.99 -3.48
N VAL A 174 16.22 15.95 -4.80
CA VAL A 174 16.12 14.68 -5.53
C VAL A 174 17.50 14.03 -5.61
N PRO A 175 17.67 12.80 -5.08
CA PRO A 175 18.96 12.12 -5.12
C PRO A 175 19.42 11.81 -6.55
N PRO A 176 20.75 11.74 -6.81
CA PRO A 176 21.28 11.32 -8.10
C PRO A 176 20.74 9.94 -8.54
N GLY A 177 20.40 9.82 -9.82
CA GLY A 177 19.88 8.56 -10.40
C GLY A 177 18.37 8.38 -10.22
N ILE A 178 17.67 9.41 -9.79
CA ILE A 178 16.20 9.48 -9.74
C ILE A 178 15.76 10.72 -10.53
N SER A 179 14.74 10.58 -11.36
CA SER A 179 14.00 11.69 -11.96
C SER A 179 12.54 11.60 -11.54
N LEU A 180 11.98 12.70 -11.06
CA LEU A 180 10.57 12.77 -10.69
C LEU A 180 9.72 13.22 -11.87
N VAL A 181 8.61 12.54 -12.11
CA VAL A 181 7.58 12.89 -13.10
C VAL A 181 6.26 13.07 -12.38
N VAL A 182 5.74 14.29 -12.40
CA VAL A 182 4.51 14.63 -11.70
C VAL A 182 3.31 14.35 -12.60
N LEU A 183 2.34 13.58 -12.09
CA LEU A 183 1.08 13.32 -12.77
C LEU A 183 0.21 14.60 -12.85
N PRO A 184 -0.66 14.69 -13.84
CA PRO A 184 -1.67 15.74 -13.88
C PRO A 184 -2.53 15.73 -12.62
N PRO A 185 -3.01 16.90 -12.17
CA PRO A 185 -3.92 16.98 -11.03
C PRO A 185 -5.18 16.13 -11.24
N TYR A 186 -5.67 15.53 -10.16
CA TYR A 186 -6.93 14.73 -10.13
C TYR A 186 -6.93 13.52 -11.08
N SER A 187 -5.79 12.86 -11.26
CA SER A 187 -5.65 11.70 -12.13
C SER A 187 -5.19 10.43 -11.36
N PRO A 188 -5.91 9.99 -10.31
CA PRO A 188 -5.52 8.82 -9.51
C PRO A 188 -5.55 7.52 -10.34
N GLU A 189 -6.36 7.49 -11.41
CA GLU A 189 -6.43 6.35 -12.33
C GLU A 189 -5.13 6.08 -13.09
N LEU A 190 -4.23 7.08 -13.14
CA LEU A 190 -2.90 6.94 -13.72
C LEU A 190 -1.87 6.40 -12.73
N ASN A 191 -2.21 6.29 -11.43
CA ASN A 191 -1.30 5.72 -10.43
C ASN A 191 -1.72 4.30 -10.05
N PRO A 192 -1.00 3.26 -10.50
CA PRO A 192 -1.35 1.87 -10.21
C PRO A 192 -1.25 1.52 -8.72
N VAL A 193 -0.54 2.31 -7.91
CA VAL A 193 -0.39 2.12 -6.47
C VAL A 193 -1.73 2.24 -5.73
N GLU A 194 -2.68 2.98 -6.28
CA GLU A 194 -4.03 3.10 -5.69
C GLU A 194 -4.74 1.74 -5.52
N ARG A 195 -4.49 0.78 -6.43
CA ARG A 195 -5.02 -0.60 -6.29
C ARG A 195 -4.36 -1.37 -5.14
N VAL A 196 -3.10 -1.07 -4.88
CA VAL A 196 -2.40 -1.65 -3.73
C VAL A 196 -3.01 -1.15 -2.43
N TRP A 197 -3.33 0.14 -2.36
CA TRP A 197 -4.02 0.72 -1.19
C TRP A 197 -5.40 0.10 -0.96
N LEU A 198 -6.17 -0.09 -2.02
CA LEU A 198 -7.46 -0.75 -1.92
C LEU A 198 -7.30 -2.17 -1.36
N TYR A 199 -6.37 -2.94 -1.91
CA TYR A 199 -6.09 -4.31 -1.47
C TYR A 199 -5.66 -4.38 0.00
N LEU A 200 -4.71 -3.55 0.42
CA LEU A 200 -4.24 -3.50 1.81
C LEU A 200 -5.37 -3.14 2.79
N ARG A 201 -6.16 -2.12 2.45
CA ARG A 201 -7.27 -1.66 3.30
C ARG A 201 -8.31 -2.74 3.47
N GLU A 202 -8.76 -3.38 2.39
CA GLU A 202 -9.83 -4.37 2.46
C GLU A 202 -9.38 -5.67 3.10
N ARG A 203 -8.18 -6.11 2.81
CA ARG A 203 -7.72 -7.43 3.23
C ARG A 203 -7.05 -7.47 4.60
N PHE A 204 -6.30 -6.43 4.95
CA PHE A 204 -5.44 -6.47 6.14
C PHE A 204 -5.68 -5.38 7.17
N LEU A 205 -6.17 -4.20 6.77
CA LEU A 205 -6.29 -3.03 7.64
C LEU A 205 -7.72 -2.69 8.05
N SER A 206 -8.73 -3.26 7.39
CA SER A 206 -10.13 -3.04 7.75
C SER A 206 -10.50 -3.69 9.07
N LEU A 207 -11.40 -3.05 9.83
CA LEU A 207 -11.99 -3.55 11.07
C LEU A 207 -10.98 -3.83 12.20
N ARG A 208 -9.83 -3.21 12.18
CA ARG A 208 -8.86 -3.25 13.28
C ARG A 208 -9.09 -2.08 14.24
N LEU A 209 -8.95 -2.34 15.54
CA LEU A 209 -8.90 -1.32 16.59
C LEU A 209 -7.43 -1.01 16.86
N LEU A 210 -7.03 0.24 16.58
CA LEU A 210 -5.64 0.69 16.68
C LEU A 210 -5.57 1.83 17.70
N HIS A 211 -5.09 1.53 18.91
CA HIS A 211 -5.18 2.41 20.06
C HIS A 211 -4.01 3.39 20.21
N SER A 212 -2.95 3.26 19.41
CA SER A 212 -1.79 4.14 19.43
C SER A 212 -1.17 4.29 18.05
N THR A 213 -0.35 5.34 17.85
CA THR A 213 0.42 5.52 16.62
C THR A 213 1.36 4.34 16.37
N HIS A 214 1.97 3.79 17.42
CA HIS A 214 2.82 2.61 17.32
C HIS A 214 2.03 1.38 16.82
N ALA A 215 0.84 1.14 17.37
CA ALA A 215 -0.04 0.06 16.91
C ALA A 215 -0.48 0.25 15.44
N ILE A 216 -0.63 1.50 14.98
CA ILE A 216 -0.92 1.79 13.57
C ILE A 216 0.29 1.44 12.69
N ILE A 217 1.50 1.86 13.10
CA ILE A 217 2.74 1.57 12.40
C ILE A 217 2.95 0.06 12.29
N ASP A 218 2.83 -0.67 13.39
CA ASP A 218 2.97 -2.13 13.42
C ASP A 218 1.95 -2.82 12.50
N ALA A 219 0.70 -2.33 12.51
CA ALA A 219 -0.34 -2.86 11.64
C ALA A 219 -0.06 -2.60 10.16
N CYS A 220 0.52 -1.44 9.81
CA CYS A 220 0.93 -1.11 8.45
C CYS A 220 2.10 -1.99 8.00
N CYS A 221 3.12 -2.16 8.83
CA CYS A 221 4.26 -3.03 8.56
C CYS A 221 3.81 -4.49 8.37
N ASP A 222 2.98 -5.03 9.28
CA ASP A 222 2.43 -6.38 9.17
C ASP A 222 1.63 -6.55 7.86
N ALA A 223 0.76 -5.58 7.52
CA ALA A 223 -0.05 -5.62 6.32
C ALA A 223 0.82 -5.63 5.05
N TRP A 224 1.87 -4.79 5.03
CA TRP A 224 2.82 -4.74 3.91
C TRP A 224 3.60 -6.04 3.76
N MET A 225 4.16 -6.56 4.85
CA MET A 225 4.90 -7.82 4.84
C MET A 225 4.03 -9.00 4.36
N ARG A 226 2.75 -9.00 4.70
CA ARG A 226 1.81 -10.02 4.22
C ARG A 226 1.51 -9.88 2.73
N LEU A 227 1.41 -8.66 2.22
CA LEU A 227 1.26 -8.40 0.78
C LEU A 227 2.48 -8.89 0.00
N VAL A 228 3.69 -8.52 0.45
CA VAL A 228 4.95 -8.92 -0.20
C VAL A 228 5.15 -10.45 -0.17
N ALA A 229 4.66 -11.12 0.87
CA ALA A 229 4.69 -12.58 0.98
C ALA A 229 3.76 -13.29 -0.02
N GLU A 230 2.86 -12.58 -0.72
CA GLU A 230 2.03 -13.14 -1.79
C GLU A 230 2.78 -13.07 -3.15
N PRO A 231 3.29 -14.17 -3.70
CA PRO A 231 4.10 -14.13 -4.92
C PRO A 231 3.38 -13.47 -6.10
N GLY A 232 4.02 -12.49 -6.72
CA GLY A 232 3.50 -11.80 -7.90
C GLY A 232 2.27 -10.91 -7.65
N ARG A 233 1.83 -10.73 -6.39
CA ARG A 233 0.64 -9.96 -6.07
C ARG A 233 0.79 -8.49 -6.43
N ILE A 234 1.87 -7.85 -6.03
CA ILE A 234 2.14 -6.44 -6.33
C ILE A 234 2.17 -6.22 -7.85
N ARG A 235 2.89 -7.05 -8.58
CA ARG A 235 2.91 -7.00 -10.05
C ARG A 235 1.50 -7.11 -10.64
N SER A 236 0.70 -8.08 -10.17
CA SER A 236 -0.68 -8.28 -10.64
C SER A 236 -1.59 -7.08 -10.36
N LEU A 237 -1.43 -6.42 -9.22
CA LEU A 237 -2.19 -5.23 -8.86
C LEU A 237 -1.80 -4.02 -9.71
N CYS A 238 -0.51 -3.88 -10.06
CA CYS A 238 0.03 -2.71 -10.75
C CYS A 238 0.19 -2.90 -12.27
N SER A 239 -0.14 -4.07 -12.82
CA SER A 239 -0.05 -4.34 -14.26
C SER A 239 -1.21 -3.67 -15.00
N TYR A 240 -0.85 -2.78 -15.92
CA TYR A 240 -1.74 -2.13 -16.87
C TYR A 240 -1.12 -2.13 -18.26
N PRO A 241 -1.88 -2.46 -19.33
CA PRO A 241 -1.35 -2.52 -20.69
C PRO A 241 -0.70 -1.22 -21.19
N TRP A 242 -1.14 -0.07 -20.68
CA TRP A 242 -0.55 1.22 -21.06
C TRP A 242 0.81 1.47 -20.40
N ILE A 243 1.05 0.96 -19.17
CA ILE A 243 2.35 1.08 -18.49
C ILE A 243 3.41 0.26 -19.23
N GLU A 244 3.07 -0.92 -19.72
CA GLU A 244 3.98 -1.76 -20.51
C GLU A 244 4.46 -1.04 -21.78
N LYS A 245 3.56 -0.26 -22.42
CA LYS A 245 3.89 0.54 -23.58
C LYS A 245 4.76 1.78 -23.29
N VAL A 246 4.72 2.30 -22.07
CA VAL A 246 5.55 3.44 -21.66
C VAL A 246 6.95 2.97 -21.26
N ALA A 247 7.05 1.74 -20.75
CA ALA A 247 8.31 1.14 -20.27
C ALA A 247 9.11 0.41 -21.38
N SER A 248 8.52 0.26 -22.59
CA SER A 248 9.16 -0.36 -23.77
C SER A 248 9.86 0.67 -24.62
#